data_05b6a083b3588df416857888865d28f7
#
_entry.id   05b6a083b3588df416857888865d28f7
#
_cell.length_a   1.000
_cell.length_b   1.000
_cell.length_c   1.000
_cell.angle_alpha   90.00
_cell.angle_beta   90.00
_cell.angle_gamma   90.00
#
_symmetry.space_group_name_H-M   'P 1'
#
loop_
_entity.id
_entity.type
_entity.pdbx_description
1 polymer ?
#
loop_
_entity_poly.entity_id
_entity_poly.type
_entity_poly.pdbx_seq_one_letter_code
_entity_poly.pdbx_strand_id
1 'polypeptide(L)'
;MPQKTNLNISPYYDDFNKDDNFYKILFKPGYPVQARELTGLQSLLQNQVESFGKHIFKEGSMVIPGSIELDNSYFAAKINDTHLGIDVSVYLNEIIASNGGRGIRVRGQSSGTVAVIKNFILPPAEGVENITIFVKYQQSGTDGESAAFPDGEILVLEEPLTYGNTTLTIGETVLTLVSEDATATGTAFGVQAGIYFLRGSFVDVPASL
;
A
#
# COMPACT_ATOMS: atom_id res chain seq x y z
N MET A 1 -4.44 -16.81 8.00
CA MET A 1 -4.26 -17.84 9.02
C MET A 1 -5.57 -18.03 9.73
N PRO A 2 -6.18 -19.21 9.75
CA PRO A 2 -7.15 -19.47 10.78
C PRO A 2 -6.43 -19.31 12.10
N GLN A 3 -6.82 -18.32 12.91
CA GLN A 3 -6.34 -18.23 14.29
C GLN A 3 -6.66 -19.59 14.94
N LYS A 4 -5.69 -20.18 15.62
CA LYS A 4 -5.96 -21.30 16.52
C LYS A 4 -6.75 -20.77 17.73
N THR A 5 -7.99 -20.40 17.49
CA THR A 5 -8.92 -20.05 18.55
C THR A 5 -9.51 -21.35 19.06
N ASN A 6 -9.41 -21.57 20.37
CA ASN A 6 -10.10 -22.72 20.97
C ASN A 6 -11.60 -22.43 20.96
N LEU A 7 -12.32 -23.05 20.03
CA LEU A 7 -13.78 -22.97 19.91
C LEU A 7 -14.52 -24.06 20.69
N ASN A 8 -13.79 -24.95 21.39
CA ASN A 8 -14.41 -25.94 22.29
C ASN A 8 -14.79 -25.30 23.65
N ILE A 9 -15.49 -24.19 23.57
CA ILE A 9 -16.02 -23.41 24.70
C ILE A 9 -17.45 -22.97 24.38
N SER A 10 -18.21 -22.61 25.44
CA SER A 10 -19.53 -22.01 25.27
C SER A 10 -19.43 -20.74 24.40
N PRO A 11 -20.34 -20.49 23.46
CA PRO A 11 -21.54 -21.27 23.07
C PRO A 11 -21.30 -22.29 21.94
N TYR A 12 -20.09 -22.39 21.40
CA TYR A 12 -19.79 -23.10 20.15
C TYR A 12 -19.55 -24.59 20.33
N TYR A 13 -18.85 -24.99 21.41
CA TYR A 13 -18.52 -26.36 21.76
C TYR A 13 -17.96 -27.20 20.59
N ASP A 14 -17.10 -26.58 19.76
CA ASP A 14 -16.43 -27.26 18.66
C ASP A 14 -15.33 -28.18 19.20
N ASP A 15 -15.60 -29.44 19.23
CA ASP A 15 -14.69 -30.52 19.68
C ASP A 15 -13.99 -31.23 18.52
N PHE A 16 -14.01 -30.63 17.34
CA PHE A 16 -13.33 -31.20 16.18
C PHE A 16 -11.84 -31.44 16.47
N ASN A 17 -11.41 -32.67 16.30
CA ASN A 17 -10.02 -33.08 16.38
C ASN A 17 -9.64 -33.83 15.10
N LYS A 18 -8.58 -33.38 14.44
CA LYS A 18 -8.09 -33.97 13.20
C LYS A 18 -7.66 -35.45 13.39
N ASP A 19 -7.12 -35.79 14.57
CA ASP A 19 -6.56 -37.11 14.84
C ASP A 19 -7.64 -38.20 15.00
N ASP A 20 -8.89 -37.77 15.22
CA ASP A 20 -10.03 -38.72 15.29
C ASP A 20 -10.45 -39.26 13.92
N ASN A 21 -9.91 -38.65 12.84
CA ASN A 21 -10.14 -39.07 11.45
C ASN A 21 -11.62 -39.17 11.04
N PHE A 22 -12.47 -38.32 11.61
CA PHE A 22 -13.87 -38.28 11.20
C PHE A 22 -13.99 -37.80 9.75
N TYR A 23 -14.82 -38.52 8.97
CA TYR A 23 -15.04 -38.20 7.57
C TYR A 23 -16.26 -37.29 7.35
N LYS A 24 -17.35 -37.50 8.12
CA LYS A 24 -18.55 -36.68 8.09
C LYS A 24 -19.37 -36.78 9.37
N ILE A 25 -20.19 -35.80 9.63
CA ILE A 25 -21.16 -35.76 10.71
C ILE A 25 -22.52 -36.19 10.13
N LEU A 26 -23.21 -37.14 10.81
CA LEU A 26 -24.53 -37.61 10.42
C LEU A 26 -25.58 -37.07 11.39
N PHE A 27 -26.57 -36.39 10.85
CA PHE A 27 -27.71 -35.91 11.62
C PHE A 27 -28.78 -37.01 11.74
N LYS A 28 -29.26 -37.27 12.95
CA LYS A 28 -30.32 -38.26 13.18
C LYS A 28 -31.68 -37.61 12.95
N PRO A 29 -32.54 -38.13 12.06
CA PRO A 29 -33.89 -37.63 11.87
C PRO A 29 -34.70 -37.60 13.16
N GLY A 30 -35.48 -36.56 13.38
CA GLY A 30 -36.35 -36.42 14.57
C GLY A 30 -35.65 -35.87 15.83
N TYR A 31 -34.38 -35.54 15.76
CA TYR A 31 -33.64 -34.91 16.85
C TYR A 31 -33.22 -33.46 16.47
N PRO A 32 -33.26 -32.50 17.41
CA PRO A 32 -32.80 -31.17 17.14
C PRO A 32 -31.29 -31.15 16.86
N VAL A 33 -30.86 -30.38 15.86
CA VAL A 33 -29.45 -30.17 15.55
C VAL A 33 -28.86 -29.21 16.58
N GLN A 34 -27.74 -29.56 17.17
CA GLN A 34 -27.02 -28.73 18.14
C GLN A 34 -25.97 -27.82 17.47
N ALA A 35 -25.65 -26.71 18.07
CA ALA A 35 -24.58 -25.80 17.58
C ALA A 35 -23.25 -26.53 17.41
N ARG A 36 -22.89 -27.43 18.31
CA ARG A 36 -21.71 -28.31 18.25
C ARG A 36 -21.59 -29.10 16.94
N GLU A 37 -22.73 -29.68 16.46
CA GLU A 37 -22.75 -30.48 15.26
C GLU A 37 -22.54 -29.63 14.00
N LEU A 38 -23.06 -28.38 14.00
CA LEU A 38 -22.87 -27.42 12.91
C LEU A 38 -21.46 -26.87 12.89
N THR A 39 -20.91 -26.48 14.03
CA THR A 39 -19.53 -26.00 14.12
C THR A 39 -18.53 -27.09 13.78
N GLY A 40 -18.72 -28.30 14.30
CA GLY A 40 -17.89 -29.46 13.97
C GLY A 40 -17.95 -29.81 12.48
N LEU A 41 -19.12 -29.72 11.84
CA LEU A 41 -19.24 -29.88 10.38
C LEU A 41 -18.39 -28.86 9.62
N GLN A 42 -18.43 -27.60 10.01
CA GLN A 42 -17.63 -26.55 9.37
C GLN A 42 -16.13 -26.82 9.56
N SER A 43 -15.69 -27.15 10.76
CA SER A 43 -14.29 -27.46 11.06
C SER A 43 -13.78 -28.68 10.27
N LEU A 44 -14.61 -29.69 10.13
CA LEU A 44 -14.30 -30.89 9.34
C LEU A 44 -14.15 -30.55 7.84
N LEU A 45 -15.07 -29.77 7.27
CA LEU A 45 -14.99 -29.34 5.88
C LEU A 45 -13.77 -28.46 5.62
N GLN A 46 -13.49 -27.50 6.52
CA GLN A 46 -12.29 -26.67 6.43
C GLN A 46 -11.02 -27.53 6.45
N ASN A 47 -10.93 -28.49 7.36
CA ASN A 47 -9.78 -29.39 7.42
C ASN A 47 -9.61 -30.24 6.14
N GLN A 48 -10.71 -30.67 5.51
CA GLN A 48 -10.66 -31.41 4.24
C GLN A 48 -10.14 -30.51 3.12
N VAL A 49 -10.63 -29.26 3.00
CA VAL A 49 -10.17 -28.28 2.01
C VAL A 49 -8.70 -27.91 2.23
N GLU A 50 -8.30 -27.65 3.48
CA GLU A 50 -6.90 -27.37 3.81
C GLU A 50 -5.99 -28.55 3.46
N SER A 51 -6.41 -29.76 3.79
CA SER A 51 -5.64 -30.99 3.50
C SER A 51 -5.48 -31.20 2.00
N PHE A 52 -6.54 -31.01 1.24
CA PHE A 52 -6.48 -31.03 -0.22
C PHE A 52 -5.53 -29.98 -0.78
N GLY A 53 -5.66 -28.73 -0.33
CA GLY A 53 -4.80 -27.65 -0.76
C GLY A 53 -3.31 -27.90 -0.47
N LYS A 54 -3.00 -28.40 0.74
CA LYS A 54 -1.62 -28.73 1.14
C LYS A 54 -0.96 -29.85 0.36
N HIS A 55 -1.77 -30.73 -0.26
CA HIS A 55 -1.25 -31.80 -1.13
C HIS A 55 -0.97 -31.33 -2.56
N ILE A 56 -1.65 -30.27 -3.01
CA ILE A 56 -1.49 -29.74 -4.37
C ILE A 56 -0.50 -28.57 -4.38
N PHE A 57 -0.61 -27.66 -3.40
CA PHE A 57 0.18 -26.45 -3.34
C PHE A 57 1.22 -26.54 -2.22
N LYS A 58 2.44 -26.16 -2.56
CA LYS A 58 3.49 -25.95 -1.54
C LYS A 58 3.21 -24.65 -0.80
N GLU A 59 3.52 -24.60 0.48
CA GLU A 59 3.43 -23.38 1.30
C GLU A 59 4.20 -22.23 0.65
N GLY A 60 3.53 -21.10 0.46
CA GLY A 60 4.09 -19.94 -0.23
C GLY A 60 3.99 -20.01 -1.77
N SER A 61 3.36 -21.03 -2.36
CA SER A 61 3.18 -21.11 -3.82
C SER A 61 2.39 -19.93 -4.35
N MET A 62 2.88 -19.34 -5.42
CA MET A 62 2.14 -18.35 -6.22
C MET A 62 1.14 -19.09 -7.11
N VAL A 63 -0.14 -18.95 -6.84
CA VAL A 63 -1.23 -19.53 -7.64
C VAL A 63 -1.54 -18.65 -8.83
N ILE A 64 -1.65 -17.36 -8.57
CA ILE A 64 -1.61 -16.29 -9.58
C ILE A 64 -0.39 -15.45 -9.26
N PRO A 65 0.64 -15.47 -10.10
CA PRO A 65 1.86 -14.74 -9.79
C PRO A 65 1.63 -13.24 -9.89
N GLY A 66 1.97 -12.53 -8.80
CA GLY A 66 2.23 -11.10 -8.87
C GLY A 66 3.60 -10.90 -9.49
N SER A 67 3.68 -10.19 -10.60
CA SER A 67 4.97 -9.83 -11.18
C SER A 67 5.64 -8.70 -10.41
N ILE A 68 6.96 -8.72 -10.36
CA ILE A 68 7.73 -7.57 -9.90
C ILE A 68 7.95 -6.67 -11.12
N GLU A 69 7.52 -5.42 -11.01
CA GLU A 69 7.72 -4.41 -12.03
C GLU A 69 8.78 -3.41 -11.56
N LEU A 70 9.71 -3.11 -12.43
CA LEU A 70 10.71 -2.07 -12.24
C LEU A 70 10.29 -0.83 -13.01
N ASP A 71 10.09 0.27 -12.30
CA ASP A 71 9.76 1.55 -12.89
C ASP A 71 10.90 2.55 -12.68
N ASN A 72 11.63 2.81 -13.74
CA ASN A 72 12.76 3.75 -13.76
C ASN A 72 12.32 5.18 -14.10
N SER A 73 11.03 5.46 -14.20
CA SER A 73 10.50 6.79 -14.46
C SER A 73 10.29 7.64 -13.19
N TYR A 74 10.68 7.11 -12.04
CA TYR A 74 10.68 7.84 -10.80
C TYR A 74 11.94 8.69 -10.61
N PHE A 75 11.75 9.84 -9.99
CA PHE A 75 12.82 10.70 -9.53
C PHE A 75 12.62 10.99 -8.05
N ALA A 76 13.70 11.04 -7.33
CA ALA A 76 13.73 11.51 -5.95
C ALA A 76 14.00 13.01 -5.95
N ALA A 77 13.21 13.79 -5.23
CA ALA A 77 13.44 15.21 -5.05
C ALA A 77 13.46 15.53 -3.55
N LYS A 78 14.57 16.09 -3.08
CA LYS A 78 14.74 16.51 -1.69
C LYS A 78 14.08 17.87 -1.51
N ILE A 79 13.29 18.02 -0.46
CA ILE A 79 12.57 19.25 -0.14
C ILE A 79 13.00 19.79 1.23
N ASN A 80 12.81 21.07 1.43
CA ASN A 80 12.97 21.70 2.74
C ASN A 80 11.87 21.22 3.68
N ASP A 81 12.20 21.05 4.96
CA ASP A 81 11.27 20.61 6.00
C ASP A 81 10.16 21.61 6.26
N THR A 82 10.37 22.88 5.89
CA THR A 82 9.38 23.96 6.05
C THR A 82 9.17 24.71 4.74
N HIS A 83 7.92 25.07 4.47
CA HIS A 83 7.55 25.98 3.39
C HIS A 83 6.66 27.09 3.95
N LEU A 84 7.00 28.36 3.69
CA LEU A 84 6.32 29.55 4.24
C LEU A 84 6.11 29.51 5.76
N GLY A 85 7.06 28.89 6.50
CA GLY A 85 7.00 28.76 7.95
C GLY A 85 6.10 27.63 8.46
N ILE A 86 5.54 26.81 7.58
CA ILE A 86 4.74 25.65 7.91
C ILE A 86 5.59 24.38 7.71
N ASP A 87 5.55 23.46 8.66
CA ASP A 87 6.15 22.13 8.53
C ASP A 87 5.41 21.36 7.42
N VAL A 88 6.14 20.96 6.38
CA VAL A 88 5.56 20.28 5.22
C VAL A 88 5.04 18.87 5.56
N SER A 89 5.55 18.24 6.61
CA SER A 89 5.12 16.91 7.04
C SER A 89 3.62 16.85 7.39
N VAL A 90 3.04 17.99 7.75
CA VAL A 90 1.63 18.13 8.15
C VAL A 90 0.66 17.79 7.00
N TYR A 91 1.06 18.05 5.75
CA TYR A 91 0.17 17.87 4.59
C TYR A 91 0.71 16.92 3.51
N LEU A 92 1.89 16.30 3.72
CA LEU A 92 2.42 15.33 2.75
C LEU A 92 1.51 14.12 2.53
N ASN A 93 0.85 13.64 3.60
CA ASN A 93 -0.10 12.54 3.49
C ASN A 93 -1.29 12.87 2.58
N GLU A 94 -1.80 14.10 2.69
CA GLU A 94 -2.90 14.58 1.86
C GLU A 94 -2.47 14.76 0.40
N ILE A 95 -1.22 15.17 0.16
CA ILE A 95 -0.63 15.22 -1.19
C ILE A 95 -0.70 13.85 -1.84
N ILE A 96 -0.28 12.79 -1.13
CA ILE A 96 -0.29 11.43 -1.66
C ILE A 96 -1.71 10.88 -1.80
N ALA A 97 -2.58 11.15 -0.82
CA ALA A 97 -3.98 10.69 -0.83
C ALA A 97 -4.84 11.41 -1.88
N SER A 98 -4.38 12.55 -2.39
CA SER A 98 -5.10 13.34 -3.40
C SER A 98 -5.42 12.50 -4.64
N ASN A 99 -6.54 12.83 -5.29
CA ASN A 99 -7.02 12.18 -6.52
C ASN A 99 -7.21 10.65 -6.37
N GLY A 100 -7.66 10.21 -5.19
CA GLY A 100 -7.86 8.77 -4.90
C GLY A 100 -6.56 7.98 -4.80
N GLY A 101 -5.51 8.58 -4.24
CA GLY A 101 -4.19 7.96 -4.08
C GLY A 101 -3.30 8.03 -5.32
N ARG A 102 -3.68 8.84 -6.31
CA ARG A 102 -2.85 9.07 -7.50
C ARG A 102 -1.75 10.09 -7.28
N GLY A 103 -1.81 10.81 -6.16
CA GLY A 103 -0.94 11.94 -5.84
C GLY A 103 -1.38 13.24 -6.50
N ILE A 104 -0.70 14.33 -6.18
CA ILE A 104 -1.01 15.67 -6.67
C ILE A 104 -0.05 16.09 -7.76
N ARG A 105 -0.55 16.85 -8.73
CA ARG A 105 0.26 17.44 -9.79
C ARG A 105 0.81 18.79 -9.34
N VAL A 106 2.10 18.94 -9.52
CA VAL A 106 2.84 20.16 -9.21
C VAL A 106 3.66 20.62 -10.41
N ARG A 107 3.91 21.93 -10.48
CA ARG A 107 4.71 22.56 -11.51
C ARG A 107 5.83 23.39 -10.86
N GLY A 108 7.02 23.30 -11.41
CA GLY A 108 8.11 24.21 -11.06
C GLY A 108 7.76 25.65 -11.43
N GLN A 109 7.97 26.57 -10.49
CA GLN A 109 7.59 27.98 -10.68
C GLN A 109 8.47 28.66 -11.73
N SER A 110 9.76 28.36 -11.76
CA SER A 110 10.71 28.94 -12.72
C SER A 110 10.93 28.07 -13.94
N SER A 111 11.08 26.76 -13.78
CA SER A 111 11.32 25.83 -14.89
C SER A 111 10.08 25.54 -15.73
N GLY A 112 8.90 25.57 -15.12
CA GLY A 112 7.66 25.16 -15.76
C GLY A 112 7.54 23.62 -15.90
N THR A 113 8.48 22.85 -15.38
CA THR A 113 8.45 21.38 -15.39
C THR A 113 7.27 20.88 -14.57
N VAL A 114 6.50 19.92 -15.11
CA VAL A 114 5.32 19.36 -14.44
C VAL A 114 5.59 17.92 -14.00
N ALA A 115 5.28 17.62 -12.75
CA ALA A 115 5.38 16.27 -12.19
C ALA A 115 4.22 15.93 -11.26
N VAL A 116 4.02 14.64 -11.03
CA VAL A 116 3.08 14.13 -10.02
C VAL A 116 3.88 13.57 -8.85
N ILE A 117 3.56 14.03 -7.65
CA ILE A 117 4.13 13.49 -6.40
C ILE A 117 3.42 12.18 -6.08
N LYS A 118 4.19 11.09 -5.96
CA LYS A 118 3.66 9.74 -5.78
C LYS A 118 3.85 9.19 -4.38
N ASN A 119 4.95 9.52 -3.74
CA ASN A 119 5.28 9.04 -2.42
C ASN A 119 6.29 9.98 -1.75
N PHE A 120 6.56 9.78 -0.47
CA PHE A 120 7.61 10.50 0.26
C PHE A 120 8.24 9.62 1.33
N ILE A 121 9.44 10.01 1.75
CA ILE A 121 10.15 9.45 2.89
C ILE A 121 10.54 10.59 3.81
N LEU A 122 10.22 10.43 5.09
CA LEU A 122 10.69 11.33 6.13
C LEU A 122 12.10 10.92 6.58
N PRO A 123 12.97 11.89 6.93
CA PRO A 123 14.29 11.57 7.46
C PRO A 123 14.17 10.79 8.77
N PRO A 124 15.12 9.90 9.09
CA PRO A 124 15.20 9.25 10.39
C PRO A 124 15.44 10.31 11.48
N ALA A 125 14.95 10.07 12.70
CA ALA A 125 14.98 11.02 13.80
C ALA A 125 16.39 11.56 14.18
N GLU A 126 17.47 10.91 13.72
CA GLU A 126 18.87 11.27 13.96
C GLU A 126 19.66 11.55 12.67
N GLY A 127 19.00 11.73 11.53
CA GLY A 127 19.66 11.95 10.23
C GLY A 127 19.73 13.42 9.84
N VAL A 128 20.74 13.77 9.04
CA VAL A 128 20.92 15.10 8.42
C VAL A 128 20.24 15.17 7.05
N GLU A 129 19.41 14.18 6.74
CA GLU A 129 18.80 14.05 5.42
C GLU A 129 17.44 14.76 5.38
N ASN A 130 17.21 15.50 4.31
CA ASN A 130 15.97 16.21 4.07
C ASN A 130 14.82 15.26 3.70
N ILE A 131 13.59 15.72 3.88
CA ILE A 131 12.41 15.01 3.37
C ILE A 131 12.58 14.79 1.87
N THR A 132 12.35 13.56 1.43
CA THR A 132 12.48 13.19 0.02
C THR A 132 11.12 12.80 -0.53
N ILE A 133 10.68 13.47 -1.58
CA ILE A 133 9.47 13.13 -2.35
C ILE A 133 9.85 12.33 -3.60
N PHE A 134 9.02 11.40 -3.98
CA PHE A 134 9.15 10.64 -5.23
C PHE A 134 8.16 11.16 -6.25
N VAL A 135 8.68 11.59 -7.39
CA VAL A 135 7.90 12.23 -8.45
C VAL A 135 8.01 11.49 -9.77
N LYS A 136 6.97 11.59 -10.58
CA LYS A 136 7.00 11.24 -12.01
C LYS A 136 6.81 12.49 -12.84
N TYR A 137 7.78 12.81 -13.66
CA TYR A 137 7.68 13.94 -14.59
C TYR A 137 6.68 13.61 -15.69
N GLN A 138 5.80 14.56 -15.99
CA GLN A 138 4.80 14.48 -17.05
C GLN A 138 5.13 15.40 -18.20
N GLN A 139 5.78 16.52 -17.93
CA GLN A 139 6.13 17.51 -18.92
C GLN A 139 7.48 18.17 -18.56
N SER A 140 8.34 18.29 -19.54
CA SER A 140 9.60 19.07 -19.42
C SER A 140 9.33 20.56 -19.27
N GLY A 141 10.30 21.27 -18.77
CA GLY A 141 10.21 22.70 -18.54
C GLY A 141 9.91 23.50 -19.81
N THR A 142 9.30 24.65 -19.61
CA THR A 142 9.02 25.62 -20.67
C THR A 142 10.24 26.49 -21.00
N ASP A 143 11.28 26.41 -20.16
CA ASP A 143 12.60 27.02 -20.39
C ASP A 143 13.40 26.36 -21.52
N GLY A 144 12.95 25.17 -22.00
CA GLY A 144 13.61 24.41 -23.05
C GLY A 144 14.84 23.60 -22.60
N GLU A 145 15.21 23.68 -21.33
CA GLU A 145 16.43 23.07 -20.78
C GLU A 145 16.12 22.06 -19.67
N SER A 146 15.11 22.33 -18.84
CA SER A 146 14.83 21.54 -17.64
C SER A 146 14.01 20.29 -17.93
N ALA A 147 14.63 19.12 -17.84
CA ALA A 147 13.93 17.83 -17.88
C ALA A 147 13.45 17.39 -16.49
N ALA A 148 14.03 17.95 -15.42
CA ALA A 148 13.72 17.71 -14.02
C ALA A 148 13.68 19.06 -13.28
N PHE A 149 13.17 19.06 -12.06
CA PHE A 149 13.19 20.27 -11.23
C PHE A 149 14.64 20.69 -10.92
N PRO A 150 15.02 21.93 -11.17
CA PRO A 150 16.34 22.43 -10.75
C PRO A 150 16.44 22.61 -9.23
N ASP A 151 17.64 22.79 -8.75
CA ASP A 151 17.91 23.04 -7.35
C ASP A 151 17.26 24.33 -6.87
N GLY A 152 16.71 24.31 -5.66
CA GLY A 152 16.01 25.46 -5.06
C GLY A 152 14.66 25.80 -5.68
N GLU A 153 14.14 24.97 -6.58
CA GLU A 153 12.86 25.21 -7.25
C GLU A 153 11.70 25.27 -6.25
N ILE A 154 10.80 26.21 -6.46
CA ILE A 154 9.55 26.32 -5.74
C ILE A 154 8.48 25.59 -6.55
N LEU A 155 7.75 24.70 -5.90
CA LEU A 155 6.66 23.94 -6.54
C LEU A 155 5.32 24.62 -6.28
N VAL A 156 4.55 24.80 -7.34
CA VAL A 156 3.19 25.34 -7.31
C VAL A 156 2.18 24.24 -7.63
N LEU A 157 1.01 24.33 -7.05
CA LEU A 157 -0.08 23.40 -7.25
C LEU A 157 -0.71 23.56 -8.65
N GLU A 158 -0.90 22.48 -9.36
CA GLU A 158 -1.72 22.37 -10.57
C GLU A 158 -3.14 21.87 -10.25
N GLU A 159 -3.37 21.44 -9.01
CA GLU A 159 -4.62 20.89 -8.51
C GLU A 159 -4.83 21.38 -7.07
N PRO A 160 -6.08 21.57 -6.60
CA PRO A 160 -6.30 22.04 -5.24
C PRO A 160 -5.91 20.97 -4.20
N LEU A 161 -5.34 21.41 -3.09
CA LEU A 161 -4.97 20.58 -1.95
C LEU A 161 -5.72 21.02 -0.70
N THR A 162 -6.43 20.10 -0.06
CA THR A 162 -7.10 20.35 1.22
C THR A 162 -6.45 19.53 2.32
N TYR A 163 -6.03 20.19 3.39
CA TYR A 163 -5.52 19.54 4.60
C TYR A 163 -6.13 20.21 5.85
N GLY A 164 -6.62 19.39 6.76
CA GLY A 164 -7.38 19.91 7.89
C GLY A 164 -8.54 20.83 7.44
N ASN A 165 -8.52 22.09 7.88
CA ASN A 165 -9.51 23.10 7.50
C ASN A 165 -8.98 24.10 6.44
N THR A 166 -7.80 23.86 5.88
CA THR A 166 -7.16 24.75 4.91
C THR A 166 -7.22 24.15 3.53
N THR A 167 -7.57 24.96 2.53
CA THR A 167 -7.54 24.57 1.12
C THR A 167 -6.61 25.51 0.38
N LEU A 168 -5.55 24.94 -0.19
CA LEU A 168 -4.68 25.62 -1.14
C LEU A 168 -5.26 25.49 -2.55
N THR A 169 -5.22 26.58 -3.30
CA THR A 169 -5.77 26.65 -4.64
C THR A 169 -4.68 26.47 -5.71
N ILE A 170 -5.10 26.25 -6.94
CA ILE A 170 -4.20 26.13 -8.09
C ILE A 170 -3.34 27.40 -8.23
N GLY A 171 -2.05 27.21 -8.42
CA GLY A 171 -1.07 28.29 -8.54
C GLY A 171 -0.45 28.74 -7.23
N GLU A 172 -0.93 28.25 -6.08
CA GLU A 172 -0.27 28.51 -4.80
C GLU A 172 0.97 27.62 -4.64
N THR A 173 1.98 28.17 -3.96
CA THR A 173 3.22 27.46 -3.67
C THR A 173 3.01 26.46 -2.54
N VAL A 174 3.59 25.27 -2.67
CA VAL A 174 3.36 24.18 -1.71
C VAL A 174 4.64 23.59 -1.13
N LEU A 175 5.72 23.54 -1.90
CA LEU A 175 6.98 22.92 -1.50
C LEU A 175 8.15 23.75 -2.08
N THR A 176 9.31 23.64 -1.44
CA THR A 176 10.56 24.21 -1.96
C THR A 176 11.63 23.13 -1.94
N LEU A 177 12.31 22.92 -3.05
CA LEU A 177 13.43 22.00 -3.13
C LEU A 177 14.65 22.57 -2.40
N VAL A 178 15.55 21.68 -1.98
CA VAL A 178 16.84 22.09 -1.42
C VAL A 178 17.70 22.79 -2.48
N SER A 179 18.67 23.60 -2.03
CA SER A 179 19.48 24.46 -2.90
C SER A 179 20.64 23.73 -3.60
N GLU A 180 20.91 22.48 -3.24
CA GLU A 180 22.01 21.67 -3.79
C GLU A 180 21.59 20.20 -3.88
N ASP A 181 21.92 19.53 -4.98
CA ASP A 181 21.64 18.12 -5.22
C ASP A 181 20.19 17.73 -4.90
N ALA A 182 19.25 18.58 -5.31
CA ALA A 182 17.84 18.43 -4.99
C ALA A 182 17.22 17.21 -5.66
N THR A 183 17.63 16.87 -6.89
CA THR A 183 16.98 15.83 -7.68
C THR A 183 17.93 14.72 -8.08
N ALA A 184 17.44 13.48 -8.00
CA ALA A 184 18.16 12.28 -8.43
C ALA A 184 17.21 11.31 -9.16
N THR A 185 17.76 10.47 -10.03
CA THR A 185 17.00 9.37 -10.62
C THR A 185 16.65 8.32 -9.55
N GLY A 186 15.43 7.83 -9.56
CA GLY A 186 14.96 6.78 -8.67
C GLY A 186 14.44 5.59 -9.46
N THR A 187 14.48 4.42 -8.85
CA THR A 187 13.82 3.22 -9.37
C THR A 187 12.80 2.75 -8.35
N ALA A 188 11.55 2.64 -8.74
CA ALA A 188 10.52 2.06 -7.90
C ALA A 188 10.33 0.58 -8.23
N PHE A 189 10.08 -0.21 -7.19
CA PHE A 189 9.74 -1.61 -7.29
C PHE A 189 8.25 -1.76 -7.01
N GLY A 190 7.48 -2.09 -8.02
CA GLY A 190 6.06 -2.43 -7.88
C GLY A 190 5.87 -3.94 -7.78
N VAL A 191 4.95 -4.37 -6.92
CA VAL A 191 4.45 -5.75 -6.88
C VAL A 191 3.02 -5.73 -7.39
N GLN A 192 2.75 -6.47 -8.46
CA GLN A 192 1.39 -6.59 -8.98
C GLN A 192 0.55 -7.51 -8.09
N ALA A 193 -0.77 -7.35 -8.17
CA ALA A 193 -1.70 -8.21 -7.44
C ALA A 193 -1.47 -9.70 -7.77
N GLY A 194 -1.54 -10.53 -6.77
CA GLY A 194 -1.35 -11.97 -6.92
C GLY A 194 -2.12 -12.77 -5.88
N ILE A 195 -2.25 -14.08 -6.10
CA ILE A 195 -2.87 -15.02 -5.15
C ILE A 195 -1.82 -16.01 -4.70
N TYR A 196 -1.66 -16.14 -3.40
CA TYR A 196 -0.68 -17.02 -2.77
C TYR A 196 -1.36 -18.06 -1.90
N PHE A 197 -0.84 -19.28 -1.91
CA PHE A 197 -1.31 -20.32 -1.00
C PHE A 197 -0.52 -20.26 0.30
N LEU A 198 -1.20 -19.89 1.39
CA LEU A 198 -0.62 -19.73 2.72
C LEU A 198 -1.47 -20.47 3.77
N ARG A 199 -0.85 -21.40 4.47
CA ARG A 199 -1.45 -22.12 5.61
C ARG A 199 -2.81 -22.74 5.29
N GLY A 200 -2.93 -23.34 4.11
CA GLY A 200 -4.14 -24.04 3.69
C GLY A 200 -5.24 -23.15 3.11
N SER A 201 -4.96 -21.86 2.89
CA SER A 201 -5.89 -20.89 2.32
C SER A 201 -5.26 -20.12 1.18
N PHE A 202 -6.08 -19.63 0.26
CA PHE A 202 -5.67 -18.67 -0.77
C PHE A 202 -5.78 -17.26 -0.21
N VAL A 203 -4.72 -16.50 -0.38
CA VAL A 203 -4.63 -15.12 0.11
C VAL A 203 -4.40 -14.20 -1.07
N ASP A 204 -5.30 -13.25 -1.24
CA ASP A 204 -5.15 -12.17 -2.22
C ASP A 204 -4.19 -11.12 -1.67
N VAL A 205 -3.15 -10.83 -2.43
CA VAL A 205 -2.18 -9.77 -2.15
C VAL A 205 -2.44 -8.66 -3.15
N PRO A 206 -2.89 -7.48 -2.71
CA PRO A 206 -3.11 -6.35 -3.62
C PRO A 206 -1.80 -5.84 -4.19
N ALA A 207 -1.90 -5.15 -5.33
CA ALA A 207 -0.76 -4.46 -5.89
C ALA A 207 -0.26 -3.39 -4.93
N SER A 208 1.06 -3.28 -4.79
CA SER A 208 1.72 -2.25 -3.99
C SER A 208 2.95 -1.69 -4.72
N LEU A 209 3.25 -0.44 -4.48
CA LEU A 209 4.40 0.27 -4.99
C LEU A 209 5.26 0.70 -3.82
#